data_fe9e2ccff36e9fdda6177b4dbb4ade0a
#
_entry.id   fe9e2ccff36e9fdda6177b4dbb4ade0a
#
_cell.length_a   1.000
_cell.length_b   1.000
_cell.length_c   1.000
_cell.angle_alpha   90.00
_cell.angle_beta   90.00
_cell.angle_gamma   90.00
#
_symmetry.space_group_name_H-M   'P 1'
#
loop_
_entity.id
_entity.type
_entity.pdbx_description
1 polymer ?
#
loop_
_entity_poly.entity_id
_entity_poly.type
_entity_poly.pdbx_seq_one_letter_code
_entity_poly.pdbx_strand_id
1 'polypeptide(L)'
;MCLWLEGLRPFRLSFEDLTGVSYDVPELNLDDAHRMHTAHLCALAKKSAGLNGGCGSSKALANRAVLRAGEGVCGRCHMGLTDIAEPLVYRGRILGVFYYGSVVTVETEEDARRMLLRRCELRHVPAGPLMQAFEAAPRATAAEVQGAREDVRALAQMAAHILQALGLPMDSYRTQNRARLAQEHRALPPLVRKALRVMALRYAEPLSLADIAGAVRCHPQHLTRVFRRHAGATVMETLQRIRIEHARRLLRLSQYNITQIAYETGFQDKSHFTRTFTRLVGKRPSQEKRESGV
;
A
#
# COMPACT_ATOMS: atom_id res chain seq x y z
N MET A 1 21.82 -2.36 -2.30
CA MET A 1 21.53 -2.43 -0.83
C MET A 1 20.35 -3.32 -0.53
N CYS A 2 19.16 -3.09 -1.11
CA CYS A 2 17.99 -3.96 -0.86
C CYS A 2 18.24 -5.43 -1.21
N LEU A 3 18.80 -5.72 -2.40
CA LEU A 3 19.18 -7.07 -2.83
C LEU A 3 20.22 -7.72 -1.90
N TRP A 4 21.10 -6.93 -1.30
CA TRP A 4 22.08 -7.43 -0.34
C TRP A 4 21.41 -7.92 0.94
N LEU A 5 20.46 -7.15 1.50
CA LEU A 5 19.69 -7.57 2.69
C LEU A 5 18.87 -8.83 2.43
N GLU A 6 18.22 -8.93 1.28
CA GLU A 6 17.44 -10.11 0.90
C GLU A 6 18.32 -11.34 0.62
N GLY A 7 19.60 -11.15 0.28
CA GLY A 7 20.59 -12.21 0.14
C GLY A 7 21.10 -12.77 1.47
N LEU A 8 21.04 -11.99 2.54
CA LEU A 8 21.50 -12.41 3.87
C LEU A 8 20.49 -13.29 4.62
N ARG A 9 19.22 -13.08 4.39
CA ARG A 9 18.12 -13.72 5.15
C ARG A 9 16.93 -14.01 4.25
N PRO A 10 16.06 -14.96 4.60
CA PRO A 10 14.85 -15.30 3.84
C PRO A 10 13.72 -14.25 3.98
N PHE A 11 14.07 -13.00 4.21
CA PHE A 11 13.13 -11.89 4.38
C PHE A 11 12.99 -11.11 3.09
N ARG A 12 11.80 -10.58 2.85
CA ARG A 12 11.53 -9.66 1.73
C ARG A 12 11.39 -8.24 2.22
N LEU A 13 12.08 -7.32 1.54
CA LEU A 13 12.02 -5.90 1.83
C LEU A 13 10.94 -5.24 1.01
N SER A 14 10.19 -4.32 1.62
CA SER A 14 9.33 -3.39 0.88
C SER A 14 9.29 -2.04 1.59
N PHE A 15 9.00 -0.97 0.86
CA PHE A 15 8.91 0.39 1.40
C PHE A 15 7.53 0.98 1.11
N GLU A 16 6.91 1.53 2.14
CA GLU A 16 5.69 2.32 2.02
C GLU A 16 5.99 3.79 2.24
N ASP A 17 5.93 4.56 1.17
CA ASP A 17 6.07 6.01 1.21
C ASP A 17 4.80 6.63 1.79
N LEU A 18 4.91 7.27 2.95
CA LEU A 18 3.79 7.93 3.62
C LEU A 18 3.66 9.41 3.26
N THR A 19 4.67 10.01 2.65
CA THR A 19 4.78 11.46 2.44
C THR A 19 4.92 11.87 0.98
N GLY A 20 5.31 10.95 0.12
CA GLY A 20 5.67 11.24 -1.26
C GLY A 20 7.16 11.55 -1.42
N VAL A 21 8.00 11.27 -0.41
CA VAL A 21 9.45 11.51 -0.47
C VAL A 21 10.14 10.78 -1.62
N SER A 22 9.65 9.62 -1.99
CA SER A 22 10.19 8.83 -3.11
C SER A 22 9.98 9.48 -4.48
N TYR A 23 9.14 10.52 -4.58
CA TYR A 23 9.03 11.32 -5.81
C TYR A 23 10.18 12.30 -6.00
N ASP A 24 10.69 12.82 -4.89
CA ASP A 24 11.74 13.82 -4.89
C ASP A 24 13.12 13.18 -4.74
N VAL A 25 13.16 11.93 -4.26
CA VAL A 25 14.37 11.11 -4.07
C VAL A 25 14.18 9.78 -4.79
N PRO A 26 14.53 9.70 -6.09
CA PRO A 26 14.37 8.49 -6.90
C PRO A 26 15.08 7.26 -6.31
N GLU A 27 16.14 7.48 -5.52
CA GLU A 27 16.88 6.42 -4.84
C GLU A 27 16.09 5.69 -3.76
N LEU A 28 15.05 6.33 -3.20
CA LEU A 28 14.06 5.70 -2.31
C LEU A 28 12.92 5.01 -3.07
N ASN A 29 12.93 5.15 -4.40
CA ASN A 29 11.94 4.57 -5.25
C ASN A 29 12.33 3.12 -5.56
N LEU A 30 11.98 2.21 -4.64
CA LEU A 30 12.22 0.79 -4.84
C LEU A 30 11.41 0.28 -6.05
N ASP A 31 11.92 -0.74 -6.72
CA ASP A 31 11.22 -1.40 -7.81
C ASP A 31 9.88 -2.01 -7.36
N ASP A 32 9.07 -2.46 -8.32
CA ASP A 32 7.74 -2.99 -8.04
C ASP A 32 7.77 -4.23 -7.14
N ALA A 33 8.86 -5.01 -7.15
CA ALA A 33 9.04 -6.18 -6.29
C ALA A 33 9.16 -5.77 -4.80
N HIS A 34 9.68 -4.57 -4.53
CA HIS A 34 9.93 -4.03 -3.19
C HIS A 34 8.83 -3.06 -2.71
N ARG A 35 7.76 -2.87 -3.49
CA ARG A 35 6.62 -2.01 -3.10
C ARG A 35 5.48 -2.76 -2.44
N MET A 36 5.40 -4.05 -2.70
CA MET A 36 4.34 -4.91 -2.19
C MET A 36 4.91 -6.23 -1.69
N HIS A 37 4.24 -6.82 -0.71
CA HIS A 37 4.54 -8.19 -0.30
C HIS A 37 4.27 -9.14 -1.48
N THR A 38 5.32 -9.76 -2.00
CA THR A 38 5.30 -10.67 -3.15
C THR A 38 5.32 -12.15 -2.77
N ALA A 39 5.37 -12.47 -1.46
CA ALA A 39 5.30 -13.84 -0.99
C ALA A 39 4.08 -14.57 -1.57
N HIS A 40 4.25 -15.82 -1.95
CA HIS A 40 3.20 -16.60 -2.65
C HIS A 40 1.89 -16.63 -1.86
N LEU A 41 1.95 -16.84 -0.54
CA LEU A 41 0.78 -16.77 0.33
C LEU A 41 0.07 -15.41 0.27
N CYS A 42 0.84 -14.30 0.25
CA CYS A 42 0.29 -12.95 0.13
C CYS A 42 -0.43 -12.74 -1.21
N ALA A 43 0.15 -13.28 -2.30
CA ALA A 43 -0.46 -13.18 -3.64
C ALA A 43 -1.78 -13.96 -3.72
N LEU A 44 -1.84 -15.16 -3.15
CA LEU A 44 -3.07 -15.96 -3.06
C LEU A 44 -4.12 -15.28 -2.19
N ALA A 45 -3.74 -14.76 -1.02
CA ALA A 45 -4.66 -14.06 -0.13
C ALA A 45 -5.28 -12.81 -0.79
N LYS A 46 -4.50 -12.06 -1.56
CA LYS A 46 -4.98 -10.88 -2.32
C LYS A 46 -5.98 -11.25 -3.41
N LYS A 47 -5.81 -12.44 -4.04
CA LYS A 47 -6.74 -12.94 -5.07
C LYS A 47 -8.03 -13.51 -4.49
N SER A 48 -8.03 -13.90 -3.23
CA SER A 48 -9.19 -14.49 -2.56
C SER A 48 -10.18 -13.39 -2.13
N ALA A 49 -11.39 -13.41 -2.66
CA ALA A 49 -12.42 -12.38 -2.44
C ALA A 49 -12.72 -12.08 -0.95
N GLY A 50 -12.60 -13.07 -0.08
CA GLY A 50 -12.81 -12.93 1.37
C GLY A 50 -11.59 -12.37 2.15
N LEU A 51 -10.40 -12.37 1.56
CA LEU A 51 -9.13 -12.08 2.26
C LEU A 51 -8.42 -10.82 1.73
N ASN A 52 -8.78 -10.33 0.55
CA ASN A 52 -8.08 -9.25 -0.17
C ASN A 52 -7.93 -7.94 0.63
N GLY A 53 -8.86 -7.61 1.54
CA GLY A 53 -8.77 -6.41 2.39
C GLY A 53 -7.89 -6.56 3.63
N GLY A 54 -7.47 -7.77 3.97
CA GLY A 54 -6.73 -8.06 5.20
C GLY A 54 -5.30 -7.48 5.21
N CYS A 55 -4.61 -7.53 4.07
CA CYS A 55 -3.26 -6.97 3.94
C CYS A 55 -3.23 -5.47 4.21
N GLY A 56 -4.16 -4.71 3.61
CA GLY A 56 -4.28 -3.27 3.85
C GLY A 56 -4.58 -2.93 5.32
N SER A 57 -5.44 -3.73 5.97
CA SER A 57 -5.75 -3.57 7.39
C SER A 57 -4.54 -3.86 8.27
N SER A 58 -3.78 -4.93 8.00
CA SER A 58 -2.55 -5.28 8.74
C SER A 58 -1.50 -4.18 8.61
N LYS A 59 -1.25 -3.68 7.38
CA LYS A 59 -0.35 -2.55 7.14
C LYS A 59 -0.78 -1.28 7.87
N ALA A 60 -2.06 -0.93 7.81
CA ALA A 60 -2.60 0.24 8.51
C ALA A 60 -2.47 0.13 10.04
N LEU A 61 -2.54 -1.10 10.60
CA LEU A 61 -2.27 -1.33 12.02
C LEU A 61 -0.79 -1.16 12.36
N ALA A 62 0.11 -1.75 11.55
CA ALA A 62 1.55 -1.60 11.72
C ALA A 62 1.99 -0.13 11.60
N ASN A 63 1.53 0.59 10.57
CA ASN A 63 1.80 2.03 10.44
C ASN A 63 1.35 2.83 11.66
N ARG A 64 0.15 2.54 12.19
CA ARG A 64 -0.32 3.20 13.41
C ARG A 64 0.52 2.90 14.62
N ALA A 65 1.00 1.65 14.76
CA ALA A 65 1.88 1.25 15.85
C ALA A 65 3.22 1.99 15.75
N VAL A 66 3.85 1.98 14.58
CA VAL A 66 5.09 2.73 14.29
C VAL A 66 4.92 4.23 14.57
N LEU A 67 3.83 4.84 14.09
CA LEU A 67 3.57 6.27 14.28
C LEU A 67 3.32 6.65 15.76
N ARG A 68 2.85 5.72 16.58
CA ARG A 68 2.65 5.93 18.02
C ARG A 68 3.93 5.71 18.83
N ALA A 69 4.67 4.65 18.50
CA ALA A 69 5.89 4.30 19.20
C ALA A 69 7.07 5.22 18.81
N GLY A 70 7.06 5.75 17.58
CA GLY A 70 8.21 6.48 17.03
C GLY A 70 9.39 5.58 16.64
N GLU A 71 9.23 4.26 16.76
CA GLU A 71 10.25 3.25 16.53
C GLU A 71 9.67 2.03 15.79
N GLY A 72 10.57 1.13 15.38
CA GLY A 72 10.19 -0.08 14.66
C GLY A 72 9.40 -1.07 15.52
N VAL A 73 8.41 -1.69 14.91
CA VAL A 73 7.58 -2.72 15.52
C VAL A 73 7.69 -4.02 14.74
N CYS A 74 7.50 -5.14 15.45
CA CYS A 74 7.43 -6.48 14.87
C CYS A 74 6.09 -7.11 15.23
N GLY A 75 5.46 -7.78 14.27
CA GLY A 75 4.18 -8.42 14.53
C GLY A 75 3.76 -9.37 13.42
N ARG A 76 2.65 -10.08 13.65
CA ARG A 76 2.06 -10.99 12.66
C ARG A 76 0.96 -10.31 11.88
N CYS A 77 0.99 -10.49 10.54
CA CYS A 77 -0.09 -10.05 9.67
C CYS A 77 -1.32 -10.96 9.80
N HIS A 78 -2.41 -10.60 9.14
CA HIS A 78 -3.68 -11.36 9.17
C HIS A 78 -3.58 -12.80 8.62
N MET A 79 -2.49 -13.14 7.92
CA MET A 79 -2.21 -14.48 7.38
C MET A 79 -1.21 -15.26 8.24
N GLY A 80 -0.81 -14.76 9.40
CA GLY A 80 0.12 -15.43 10.33
C GLY A 80 1.60 -15.19 10.02
N LEU A 81 1.95 -14.49 8.95
CA LEU A 81 3.35 -14.18 8.65
C LEU A 81 3.86 -13.05 9.52
N THR A 82 5.09 -13.19 10.00
CA THR A 82 5.81 -12.17 10.76
C THR A 82 6.40 -11.14 9.81
N ASP A 83 6.13 -9.88 10.12
CA ASP A 83 6.67 -8.71 9.44
C ASP A 83 7.25 -7.73 10.47
N ILE A 84 8.36 -7.12 10.11
CA ILE A 84 9.01 -6.02 10.82
C ILE A 84 8.63 -4.74 10.07
N ALA A 85 8.20 -3.71 10.79
CA ALA A 85 7.88 -2.41 10.24
C ALA A 85 8.80 -1.37 10.91
N GLU A 86 9.75 -0.80 10.17
CA GLU A 86 10.74 0.15 10.66
C GLU A 86 10.55 1.52 10.01
N PRO A 87 10.42 2.61 10.80
CA PRO A 87 10.20 3.93 10.24
C PRO A 87 11.45 4.52 9.59
N LEU A 88 11.28 5.16 8.44
CA LEU A 88 12.25 6.11 7.92
C LEU A 88 12.00 7.47 8.57
N VAL A 89 12.84 7.82 9.54
CA VAL A 89 12.75 9.09 10.28
C VAL A 89 13.75 10.09 9.74
N TYR A 90 13.29 11.25 9.32
CA TYR A 90 14.13 12.36 8.89
C TYR A 90 13.71 13.66 9.58
N ARG A 91 14.64 14.35 10.25
CA ARG A 91 14.40 15.57 11.03
C ARG A 91 13.18 15.46 11.97
N GLY A 92 13.08 14.35 12.69
CA GLY A 92 12.00 14.08 13.64
C GLY A 92 10.63 13.73 13.03
N ARG A 93 10.57 13.50 11.71
CA ARG A 93 9.34 13.12 11.01
C ARG A 93 9.48 11.75 10.35
N ILE A 94 8.42 10.94 10.43
CA ILE A 94 8.35 9.66 9.73
C ILE A 94 7.91 9.93 8.28
N LEU A 95 8.79 9.65 7.32
CA LEU A 95 8.55 9.84 5.90
C LEU A 95 7.92 8.60 5.24
N GLY A 96 8.28 7.42 5.72
CA GLY A 96 7.79 6.14 5.22
C GLY A 96 8.08 5.03 6.21
N VAL A 97 7.71 3.81 5.85
CA VAL A 97 7.94 2.61 6.65
C VAL A 97 8.57 1.54 5.77
N PHE A 98 9.72 1.03 6.17
CA PHE A 98 10.28 -0.19 5.63
C PHE A 98 9.57 -1.39 6.26
N TYR A 99 9.14 -2.32 5.42
CA TYR A 99 8.65 -3.62 5.85
C TYR A 99 9.68 -4.67 5.47
N TYR A 100 10.09 -5.49 6.41
CA TYR A 100 11.06 -6.55 6.19
C TYR A 100 10.53 -7.83 6.83
N GLY A 101 10.16 -8.82 6.02
CA GLY A 101 9.48 -9.96 6.61
C GLY A 101 8.82 -10.90 5.61
N SER A 102 7.58 -11.24 5.94
CA SER A 102 6.73 -12.25 5.33
C SER A 102 7.28 -13.67 5.54
N VAL A 103 7.74 -13.95 6.76
CA VAL A 103 8.25 -15.25 7.20
C VAL A 103 7.34 -15.90 8.25
N VAL A 104 7.42 -17.21 8.38
CA VAL A 104 6.83 -17.93 9.52
C VAL A 104 7.88 -18.00 10.62
N THR A 105 7.56 -17.48 11.83
CA THR A 105 8.45 -17.62 12.98
C THR A 105 8.30 -19.02 13.58
N VAL A 106 9.41 -19.77 13.64
CA VAL A 106 9.44 -21.19 14.03
C VAL A 106 8.76 -21.43 15.36
N GLU A 107 9.09 -20.62 16.35
CA GLU A 107 8.59 -20.76 17.74
C GLU A 107 7.08 -20.49 17.87
N THR A 108 6.47 -19.87 16.86
CA THR A 108 5.04 -19.53 16.86
C THR A 108 4.30 -20.04 15.62
N GLU A 109 4.89 -21.01 14.90
CA GLU A 109 4.34 -21.56 13.66
C GLU A 109 2.93 -22.14 13.86
N GLU A 110 2.73 -22.88 14.93
CA GLU A 110 1.43 -23.50 15.20
C GLU A 110 0.33 -22.48 15.48
N ASP A 111 0.65 -21.38 16.16
CA ASP A 111 -0.28 -20.25 16.34
C ASP A 111 -0.60 -19.56 15.02
N ALA A 112 0.41 -19.37 14.18
CA ALA A 112 0.25 -18.78 12.85
C ALA A 112 -0.64 -19.66 11.95
N ARG A 113 -0.44 -20.98 12.00
CA ARG A 113 -1.25 -22.00 11.31
C ARG A 113 -2.72 -21.93 11.75
N ARG A 114 -2.96 -21.94 13.06
CA ARG A 114 -4.32 -21.82 13.63
C ARG A 114 -4.99 -20.52 13.23
N MET A 115 -4.24 -19.41 13.23
CA MET A 115 -4.75 -18.12 12.82
C MET A 115 -5.17 -18.09 11.34
N LEU A 116 -4.38 -18.69 10.46
CA LEU A 116 -4.70 -18.83 9.03
C LEU A 116 -5.98 -19.66 8.83
N LEU A 117 -6.06 -20.85 9.44
CA LEU A 117 -7.22 -21.73 9.33
C LEU A 117 -8.50 -21.06 9.81
N ARG A 118 -8.46 -20.46 10.99
CA ARG A 118 -9.59 -19.69 11.52
C ARG A 118 -10.01 -18.54 10.63
N ARG A 119 -9.05 -17.89 9.97
CA ARG A 119 -9.35 -16.81 9.01
C ARG A 119 -10.04 -17.34 7.77
N CYS A 120 -9.61 -18.48 7.23
CA CYS A 120 -10.24 -19.13 6.09
C CYS A 120 -11.69 -19.53 6.42
N GLU A 121 -11.91 -20.12 7.59
CA GLU A 121 -13.24 -20.51 8.07
C GLU A 121 -14.18 -19.29 8.18
N LEU A 122 -13.77 -18.25 8.92
CA LEU A 122 -14.55 -17.04 9.12
C LEU A 122 -14.87 -16.28 7.81
N ARG A 123 -14.13 -16.51 6.76
CA ARG A 123 -14.29 -15.85 5.46
C ARG A 123 -14.82 -16.77 4.38
N HIS A 124 -15.12 -18.02 4.72
CA HIS A 124 -15.59 -19.07 3.80
C HIS A 124 -14.68 -19.23 2.57
N VAL A 125 -13.35 -19.22 2.81
CA VAL A 125 -12.33 -19.38 1.78
C VAL A 125 -11.70 -20.77 1.91
N PRO A 126 -11.53 -21.54 0.80
CA PRO A 126 -10.85 -22.82 0.86
C PRO A 126 -9.44 -22.72 1.43
N ALA A 127 -9.16 -23.47 2.48
CA ALA A 127 -7.88 -23.40 3.19
C ALA A 127 -6.73 -24.11 2.46
N GLY A 128 -7.01 -25.15 1.68
CA GLY A 128 -5.98 -26.02 1.08
C GLY A 128 -4.87 -25.27 0.33
N PRO A 129 -5.18 -24.46 -0.69
CA PRO A 129 -4.14 -23.73 -1.44
C PRO A 129 -3.37 -22.74 -0.57
N LEU A 130 -4.02 -22.12 0.42
CA LEU A 130 -3.39 -21.17 1.33
C LEU A 130 -2.50 -21.87 2.35
N MET A 131 -2.90 -23.06 2.82
CA MET A 131 -2.07 -23.89 3.69
C MET A 131 -0.83 -24.39 2.98
N GLN A 132 -0.96 -24.87 1.74
CA GLN A 132 0.18 -25.27 0.93
C GLN A 132 1.18 -24.12 0.75
N ALA A 133 0.67 -22.91 0.47
CA ALA A 133 1.51 -21.71 0.35
C ALA A 133 2.13 -21.29 1.68
N PHE A 134 1.43 -21.50 2.82
CA PHE A 134 1.96 -21.28 4.16
C PHE A 134 3.10 -22.26 4.49
N GLU A 135 2.93 -23.54 4.14
CA GLU A 135 3.96 -24.55 4.33
C GLU A 135 5.20 -24.33 3.46
N ALA A 136 5.04 -23.72 2.30
CA ALA A 136 6.13 -23.30 1.43
C ALA A 136 6.74 -21.94 1.80
N ALA A 137 6.16 -21.22 2.76
CA ALA A 137 6.68 -19.90 3.16
C ALA A 137 8.04 -20.03 3.88
N PRO A 138 8.95 -19.06 3.71
CA PRO A 138 10.23 -19.08 4.40
C PRO A 138 10.04 -19.02 5.91
N ARG A 139 10.94 -19.68 6.63
CA ARG A 139 10.95 -19.76 8.09
C ARG A 139 12.15 -19.03 8.67
N ALA A 140 11.95 -18.46 9.84
CA ALA A 140 12.99 -17.84 10.62
C ALA A 140 12.76 -18.09 12.11
N THR A 141 13.82 -18.24 12.87
CA THR A 141 13.80 -18.29 14.34
C THR A 141 13.55 -16.88 14.92
N ALA A 142 13.15 -16.80 16.17
CA ALA A 142 13.00 -15.52 16.87
C ALA A 142 14.33 -14.73 16.90
N ALA A 143 15.47 -15.41 17.00
CA ALA A 143 16.79 -14.80 16.95
C ALA A 143 17.09 -14.19 15.56
N GLU A 144 16.73 -14.90 14.49
CA GLU A 144 16.88 -14.37 13.12
C GLU A 144 15.94 -13.19 12.85
N VAL A 145 14.72 -13.21 13.37
CA VAL A 145 13.79 -12.07 13.34
C VAL A 145 14.38 -10.86 14.07
N GLN A 146 15.00 -11.08 15.24
CA GLN A 146 15.65 -10.00 15.97
C GLN A 146 16.85 -9.42 15.21
N GLY A 147 17.70 -10.25 14.63
CA GLY A 147 18.79 -9.78 13.76
C GLY A 147 18.26 -9.02 12.52
N ALA A 148 17.19 -9.49 11.92
CA ALA A 148 16.54 -8.79 10.80
C ALA A 148 15.99 -7.41 11.20
N ARG A 149 15.53 -7.21 12.45
CA ARG A 149 15.14 -5.89 12.97
C ARG A 149 16.32 -4.92 13.01
N GLU A 150 17.49 -5.41 13.41
CA GLU A 150 18.72 -4.60 13.44
C GLU A 150 19.16 -4.22 12.02
N ASP A 151 19.08 -5.17 11.09
CA ASP A 151 19.43 -4.96 9.69
C ASP A 151 18.56 -3.88 9.03
N VAL A 152 17.22 -3.97 9.18
CA VAL A 152 16.30 -2.98 8.58
C VAL A 152 16.36 -1.62 9.29
N ARG A 153 16.68 -1.60 10.58
CA ARG A 153 16.95 -0.37 11.31
C ARG A 153 18.20 0.35 10.79
N ALA A 154 19.28 -0.39 10.57
CA ALA A 154 20.50 0.15 9.97
C ALA A 154 20.22 0.71 8.56
N LEU A 155 19.40 0.00 7.76
CA LEU A 155 18.97 0.51 6.46
C LEU A 155 18.19 1.83 6.58
N ALA A 156 17.23 1.92 7.48
CA ALA A 156 16.44 3.12 7.69
C ALA A 156 17.29 4.31 8.14
N GLN A 157 18.25 4.06 9.03
CA GLN A 157 19.21 5.08 9.48
C GLN A 157 20.11 5.55 8.32
N MET A 158 20.62 4.64 7.52
CA MET A 158 21.45 4.99 6.34
C MET A 158 20.64 5.81 5.33
N ALA A 159 19.41 5.43 5.05
CA ALA A 159 18.51 6.21 4.20
C ALA A 159 18.28 7.62 4.77
N ALA A 160 18.08 7.75 6.08
CA ALA A 160 17.95 9.05 6.73
C ALA A 160 19.21 9.92 6.61
N HIS A 161 20.41 9.34 6.72
CA HIS A 161 21.68 10.06 6.50
C HIS A 161 21.85 10.52 5.05
N ILE A 162 21.45 9.70 4.08
CA ILE A 162 21.46 10.09 2.66
C ILE A 162 20.54 11.30 2.44
N LEU A 163 19.32 11.26 3.00
CA LEU A 163 18.39 12.38 2.92
C LEU A 163 18.94 13.66 3.53
N GLN A 164 19.71 13.52 4.61
CA GLN A 164 20.36 14.65 5.26
C GLN A 164 21.50 15.21 4.41
N ALA A 165 22.30 14.36 3.79
CA ALA A 165 23.37 14.77 2.88
C ALA A 165 22.83 15.48 1.63
N LEU A 166 21.68 15.05 1.12
CA LEU A 166 21.00 15.70 0.00
C LEU A 166 20.36 17.06 0.36
N GLY A 167 20.31 17.42 1.64
CA GLY A 167 19.84 18.72 2.09
C GLY A 167 18.38 19.03 1.77
N LEU A 168 17.54 18.00 1.67
CA LEU A 168 16.16 18.13 1.21
C LEU A 168 15.35 19.11 2.07
N PRO A 169 14.69 20.12 1.47
CA PRO A 169 13.88 21.07 2.21
C PRO A 169 12.60 20.40 2.71
N MET A 170 12.48 20.21 4.03
CA MET A 170 11.31 19.57 4.66
C MET A 170 9.98 20.30 4.41
N ASP A 171 10.02 21.59 4.08
CA ASP A 171 8.85 22.41 3.82
C ASP A 171 8.16 22.07 2.49
N SER A 172 8.89 21.43 1.58
CA SER A 172 8.37 20.96 0.27
C SER A 172 7.57 19.66 0.38
N TYR A 173 7.77 18.88 1.44
CA TYR A 173 7.07 17.61 1.58
C TYR A 173 5.69 17.82 2.18
N ARG A 174 4.69 17.26 1.54
CA ARG A 174 3.23 17.33 1.81
C ARG A 174 2.78 16.96 3.23
N THR A 175 3.67 16.96 4.23
CA THR A 175 3.29 16.78 5.64
C THR A 175 2.39 17.91 6.15
N GLN A 176 2.55 19.15 5.67
CA GLN A 176 1.59 20.22 5.94
C GLN A 176 0.25 19.96 5.26
N ASN A 177 0.26 19.45 4.03
CA ASN A 177 -0.97 19.01 3.34
C ASN A 177 -1.61 17.81 4.02
N ARG A 178 -0.87 16.92 4.67
CA ARG A 178 -1.46 15.74 5.32
C ARG A 178 -2.14 16.09 6.64
N ALA A 179 -1.59 16.97 7.44
CA ALA A 179 -2.28 17.49 8.64
C ALA A 179 -3.53 18.28 8.24
N ARG A 180 -3.43 19.11 7.20
CA ARG A 180 -4.55 19.82 6.59
C ARG A 180 -5.55 18.86 5.95
N LEU A 181 -5.11 17.90 5.13
CA LEU A 181 -5.95 16.86 4.54
C LEU A 181 -6.56 15.94 5.61
N ALA A 182 -5.83 15.63 6.69
CA ALA A 182 -6.38 14.87 7.81
C ALA A 182 -7.43 15.69 8.59
N GLN A 183 -7.25 16.99 8.69
CA GLN A 183 -8.21 17.91 9.31
C GLN A 183 -9.42 18.13 8.38
N GLU A 184 -9.19 18.35 7.09
CA GLU A 184 -10.24 18.40 6.06
C GLU A 184 -10.99 17.06 5.97
N HIS A 185 -10.28 15.91 6.04
CA HIS A 185 -10.90 14.58 6.10
C HIS A 185 -11.70 14.35 7.38
N ARG A 186 -11.27 14.90 8.53
CA ARG A 186 -12.05 14.84 9.78
C ARG A 186 -13.30 15.70 9.71
N ALA A 187 -13.26 16.80 8.95
CA ALA A 187 -14.41 17.67 8.72
C ALA A 187 -15.47 17.07 7.78
N LEU A 188 -15.09 16.05 6.98
CA LEU A 188 -16.03 15.36 6.09
C LEU A 188 -17.00 14.46 6.88
N PRO A 189 -18.27 14.39 6.47
CA PRO A 189 -19.24 13.47 7.05
C PRO A 189 -18.73 12.03 7.05
N PRO A 190 -19.06 11.20 8.05
CA PRO A 190 -18.62 9.81 8.14
C PRO A 190 -18.91 8.99 6.88
N LEU A 191 -20.05 9.25 6.23
CA LEU A 191 -20.45 8.61 4.98
C LEU A 191 -19.45 8.89 3.85
N VAL A 192 -19.05 10.15 3.68
CA VAL A 192 -18.09 10.57 2.63
C VAL A 192 -16.72 9.94 2.89
N ARG A 193 -16.26 9.96 4.15
CA ARG A 193 -14.99 9.31 4.53
C ARG A 193 -14.98 7.81 4.25
N LYS A 194 -16.09 7.11 4.55
CA LYS A 194 -16.23 5.68 4.26
C LYS A 194 -16.19 5.42 2.76
N ALA A 195 -16.89 6.23 1.95
CA ALA A 195 -16.89 6.08 0.49
C ALA A 195 -15.49 6.33 -0.10
N LEU A 196 -14.79 7.38 0.33
CA LEU A 196 -13.40 7.64 -0.06
C LEU A 196 -12.48 6.46 0.29
N ARG A 197 -12.65 5.88 1.47
CA ARG A 197 -11.88 4.71 1.89
C ARG A 197 -12.16 3.48 1.02
N VAL A 198 -13.42 3.21 0.68
CA VAL A 198 -13.79 2.10 -0.22
C VAL A 198 -13.14 2.30 -1.57
N MET A 199 -13.24 3.50 -2.16
CA MET A 199 -12.62 3.81 -3.44
C MET A 199 -11.10 3.68 -3.40
N ALA A 200 -10.44 4.19 -2.35
CA ALA A 200 -8.98 4.10 -2.22
C ALA A 200 -8.46 2.66 -2.02
N LEU A 201 -9.25 1.78 -1.41
CA LEU A 201 -8.86 0.38 -1.19
C LEU A 201 -9.19 -0.54 -2.38
N ARG A 202 -10.18 -0.17 -3.19
CA ARG A 202 -10.76 -1.02 -4.24
C ARG A 202 -10.74 -0.35 -5.62
N TYR A 203 -9.92 0.68 -5.83
CA TYR A 203 -9.92 1.46 -7.07
C TYR A 203 -9.68 0.63 -8.33
N ALA A 204 -8.89 -0.44 -8.23
CA ALA A 204 -8.58 -1.34 -9.33
C ALA A 204 -9.74 -2.28 -9.72
N GLU A 205 -10.77 -2.41 -8.86
CA GLU A 205 -11.94 -3.22 -9.14
C GLU A 205 -12.93 -2.46 -10.04
N PRO A 206 -13.80 -3.18 -10.81
CA PRO A 206 -14.83 -2.55 -11.64
C PRO A 206 -15.99 -2.01 -10.78
N LEU A 207 -15.70 -0.99 -9.95
CA LEU A 207 -16.67 -0.40 -9.03
C LEU A 207 -17.66 0.51 -9.77
N SER A 208 -18.94 0.26 -9.52
CA SER A 208 -20.05 1.17 -9.83
C SER A 208 -20.43 2.04 -8.62
N LEU A 209 -21.26 3.05 -8.85
CA LEU A 209 -21.85 3.84 -7.77
C LEU A 209 -22.66 2.97 -6.80
N ALA A 210 -23.37 1.95 -7.31
CA ALA A 210 -24.17 1.03 -6.50
C ALA A 210 -23.28 0.19 -5.58
N ASP A 211 -22.11 -0.29 -6.08
CA ASP A 211 -21.15 -1.06 -5.29
C ASP A 211 -20.59 -0.24 -4.13
N ILE A 212 -20.21 1.02 -4.42
CA ILE A 212 -19.69 1.93 -3.39
C ILE A 212 -20.78 2.24 -2.36
N ALA A 213 -22.00 2.53 -2.80
CA ALA A 213 -23.13 2.81 -1.91
C ALA A 213 -23.49 1.60 -1.04
N GLY A 214 -23.53 0.41 -1.61
CA GLY A 214 -23.73 -0.85 -0.89
C GLY A 214 -22.63 -1.09 0.16
N ALA A 215 -21.38 -0.86 -0.18
CA ALA A 215 -20.25 -1.02 0.74
C ALA A 215 -20.31 -0.06 1.94
N VAL A 216 -20.91 1.13 1.78
CA VAL A 216 -21.10 2.09 2.89
C VAL A 216 -22.52 2.02 3.50
N ARG A 217 -23.33 1.05 3.07
CA ARG A 217 -24.72 0.79 3.55
C ARG A 217 -25.63 1.99 3.41
N CYS A 218 -25.70 2.60 2.23
CA CYS A 218 -26.63 3.68 1.93
C CYS A 218 -27.19 3.59 0.50
N HIS A 219 -28.28 4.32 0.25
CA HIS A 219 -28.86 4.41 -1.08
C HIS A 219 -27.94 5.24 -2.02
N PRO A 220 -27.74 4.84 -3.30
CA PRO A 220 -26.86 5.54 -4.26
C PRO A 220 -27.17 7.04 -4.42
N GLN A 221 -28.46 7.41 -4.47
CA GLN A 221 -28.87 8.82 -4.57
C GLN A 221 -28.48 9.63 -3.31
N HIS A 222 -28.61 9.03 -2.12
CA HIS A 222 -28.20 9.68 -0.89
C HIS A 222 -26.68 9.88 -0.87
N LEU A 223 -25.90 8.86 -1.25
CA LEU A 223 -24.46 8.98 -1.39
C LEU A 223 -24.07 10.09 -2.36
N THR A 224 -24.67 10.11 -3.56
CA THR A 224 -24.38 11.13 -4.59
C THR A 224 -24.61 12.54 -4.06
N ARG A 225 -25.73 12.78 -3.42
CA ARG A 225 -26.09 14.10 -2.88
C ARG A 225 -25.12 14.55 -1.78
N VAL A 226 -24.87 13.70 -0.79
CA VAL A 226 -23.99 14.01 0.34
C VAL A 226 -22.54 14.16 -0.14
N PHE A 227 -22.09 13.27 -1.01
CA PHE A 227 -20.71 13.29 -1.51
C PHE A 227 -20.43 14.55 -2.33
N ARG A 228 -21.32 14.91 -3.28
CA ARG A 228 -21.16 16.11 -4.12
C ARG A 228 -21.14 17.39 -3.29
N ARG A 229 -21.99 17.45 -2.25
CA ARG A 229 -22.08 18.61 -1.34
C ARG A 229 -20.79 18.86 -0.57
N HIS A 230 -20.09 17.79 -0.16
CA HIS A 230 -18.93 17.88 0.73
C HIS A 230 -17.58 17.66 0.06
N ALA A 231 -17.55 16.93 -1.07
CA ALA A 231 -16.31 16.64 -1.81
C ALA A 231 -16.14 17.52 -3.06
N GLY A 232 -17.13 18.32 -3.43
CA GLY A 232 -17.09 19.21 -4.59
C GLY A 232 -17.03 18.49 -5.96
N ALA A 233 -17.10 17.14 -5.96
CA ALA A 233 -17.05 16.29 -7.15
C ALA A 233 -18.00 15.10 -6.96
N THR A 234 -18.33 14.40 -8.05
CA THR A 234 -19.12 13.18 -7.95
C THR A 234 -18.27 12.01 -7.42
N VAL A 235 -18.93 10.95 -6.92
CA VAL A 235 -18.28 9.71 -6.48
C VAL A 235 -17.43 9.10 -7.59
N MET A 236 -17.97 9.02 -8.80
CA MET A 236 -17.28 8.41 -9.94
C MET A 236 -16.14 9.28 -10.48
N GLU A 237 -16.28 10.59 -10.50
CA GLU A 237 -15.15 11.50 -10.83
C GLU A 237 -14.02 11.38 -9.84
N THR A 238 -14.34 11.24 -8.56
CA THR A 238 -13.33 11.02 -7.51
C THR A 238 -12.64 9.68 -7.68
N LEU A 239 -13.38 8.60 -7.99
CA LEU A 239 -12.78 7.30 -8.31
C LEU A 239 -11.85 7.39 -9.53
N GLN A 240 -12.27 8.10 -10.59
CA GLN A 240 -11.41 8.33 -11.77
C GLN A 240 -10.12 9.07 -11.39
N ARG A 241 -10.18 10.11 -10.54
CA ARG A 241 -8.99 10.84 -10.07
C ARG A 241 -8.04 9.91 -9.28
N ILE A 242 -8.58 9.09 -8.38
CA ILE A 242 -7.79 8.10 -7.64
C ILE A 242 -7.08 7.15 -8.61
N ARG A 243 -7.80 6.60 -9.60
CA ARG A 243 -7.24 5.71 -10.63
C ARG A 243 -6.12 6.37 -11.44
N ILE A 244 -6.34 7.63 -11.85
CA ILE A 244 -5.33 8.38 -12.62
C ILE A 244 -4.10 8.69 -11.78
N GLU A 245 -4.23 9.00 -10.50
CA GLU A 245 -3.06 9.17 -9.62
C GLU A 245 -2.25 7.87 -9.48
N HIS A 246 -2.91 6.72 -9.38
CA HIS A 246 -2.22 5.43 -9.40
C HIS A 246 -1.59 5.14 -10.77
N ALA A 247 -2.26 5.47 -11.88
CA ALA A 247 -1.72 5.30 -13.22
C ALA A 247 -0.47 6.17 -13.44
N ARG A 248 -0.46 7.42 -12.98
CA ARG A 248 0.71 8.30 -13.05
C ARG A 248 1.93 7.69 -12.34
N ARG A 249 1.70 7.04 -11.21
CA ARG A 249 2.75 6.32 -10.48
C ARG A 249 3.30 5.18 -11.33
N LEU A 250 2.42 4.32 -11.86
CA LEU A 250 2.84 3.18 -12.69
C LEU A 250 3.55 3.64 -13.98
N LEU A 251 3.12 4.73 -14.61
CA LEU A 251 3.78 5.30 -15.80
C LEU A 251 5.23 5.70 -15.53
N ARG A 252 5.52 6.19 -14.33
CA ARG A 252 6.86 6.66 -13.92
C ARG A 252 7.76 5.57 -13.37
N LEU A 253 7.20 4.47 -12.90
CA LEU A 253 7.87 3.56 -11.99
C LEU A 253 7.80 2.10 -12.43
N SER A 254 7.09 1.77 -13.51
CA SER A 254 6.95 0.39 -13.96
C SER A 254 7.27 0.23 -15.44
N GLN A 255 7.68 -0.99 -15.81
CA GLN A 255 7.85 -1.40 -17.21
C GLN A 255 6.53 -1.72 -17.92
N TYR A 256 5.39 -1.56 -17.23
CA TYR A 256 4.08 -1.82 -17.82
C TYR A 256 3.81 -0.93 -19.02
N ASN A 257 3.26 -1.51 -20.07
CA ASN A 257 2.75 -0.73 -21.19
C ASN A 257 1.45 0.01 -20.79
N ILE A 258 1.05 0.98 -21.59
CA ILE A 258 -0.11 1.84 -21.30
C ILE A 258 -1.40 1.02 -21.16
N THR A 259 -1.52 -0.08 -21.89
CA THR A 259 -2.69 -0.96 -21.84
C THR A 259 -2.74 -1.72 -20.52
N GLN A 260 -1.61 -2.25 -20.07
CA GLN A 260 -1.49 -2.90 -18.77
C GLN A 260 -1.81 -1.92 -17.64
N ILE A 261 -1.25 -0.70 -17.69
CA ILE A 261 -1.52 0.34 -16.67
C ILE A 261 -3.02 0.68 -16.61
N ALA A 262 -3.70 0.76 -17.75
CA ALA A 262 -5.14 1.00 -17.78
C ALA A 262 -5.89 -0.10 -16.99
N TYR A 263 -5.62 -1.37 -17.26
CA TYR A 263 -6.27 -2.48 -16.55
C TYR A 263 -5.90 -2.55 -15.07
N GLU A 264 -4.62 -2.41 -14.73
CA GLU A 264 -4.13 -2.42 -13.34
C GLU A 264 -4.74 -1.28 -12.48
N THR A 265 -5.16 -0.21 -13.13
CA THR A 265 -5.81 0.92 -12.45
C THR A 265 -7.34 0.90 -12.55
N GLY A 266 -7.92 -0.21 -13.01
CA GLY A 266 -9.36 -0.46 -13.00
C GLY A 266 -10.13 0.17 -14.15
N PHE A 267 -9.47 0.60 -15.23
CA PHE A 267 -10.14 0.98 -16.47
C PHE A 267 -10.43 -0.28 -17.30
N GLN A 268 -11.63 -0.33 -17.89
CA GLN A 268 -12.05 -1.47 -18.70
C GLN A 268 -11.46 -1.45 -20.12
N ASP A 269 -11.07 -0.27 -20.59
CA ASP A 269 -10.45 -0.11 -21.90
C ASP A 269 -9.43 1.04 -21.93
N LYS A 270 -8.44 0.90 -22.82
CA LYS A 270 -7.35 1.85 -23.04
C LYS A 270 -7.85 3.21 -23.53
N SER A 271 -8.91 3.24 -24.31
CA SER A 271 -9.42 4.49 -24.91
C SER A 271 -10.07 5.38 -23.85
N HIS A 272 -10.88 4.79 -22.99
CA HIS A 272 -11.46 5.47 -21.83
C HIS A 272 -10.37 5.95 -20.87
N PHE A 273 -9.38 5.11 -20.57
CA PHE A 273 -8.22 5.48 -19.78
C PHE A 273 -7.51 6.70 -20.36
N THR A 274 -7.12 6.62 -21.64
CA THR A 274 -6.36 7.69 -22.31
C THR A 274 -7.10 9.03 -22.31
N ARG A 275 -8.41 9.02 -22.63
CA ARG A 275 -9.25 10.23 -22.59
C ARG A 275 -9.34 10.81 -21.19
N THR A 276 -9.58 9.96 -20.19
CA THR A 276 -9.70 10.38 -18.77
C THR A 276 -8.38 10.93 -18.27
N PHE A 277 -7.28 10.26 -18.57
CA PHE A 277 -5.93 10.69 -18.20
C PHE A 277 -5.61 12.06 -18.82
N THR A 278 -5.80 12.20 -20.13
CA THR A 278 -5.51 13.47 -20.83
C THR A 278 -6.37 14.62 -20.30
N ARG A 279 -7.65 14.36 -20.03
CA ARG A 279 -8.55 15.36 -19.43
C ARG A 279 -8.11 15.82 -18.05
N LEU A 280 -7.62 14.90 -17.20
CA LEU A 280 -7.28 15.20 -15.80
C LEU A 280 -5.83 15.69 -15.62
N VAL A 281 -4.91 15.26 -16.47
CA VAL A 281 -3.46 15.55 -16.36
C VAL A 281 -3.01 16.63 -17.35
N GLY A 282 -3.77 16.86 -18.45
CA GLY A 282 -3.44 17.83 -19.49
C GLY A 282 -2.49 17.31 -20.58
N LYS A 283 -1.97 16.08 -20.46
CA LYS A 283 -1.10 15.44 -21.45
C LYS A 283 -1.40 13.94 -21.59
N ARG A 284 -0.94 13.33 -22.67
CA ARG A 284 -1.19 11.90 -22.94
C ARG A 284 -0.37 10.99 -22.01
N PRO A 285 -0.87 9.79 -21.64
CA PRO A 285 -0.10 8.83 -20.86
C PRO A 285 1.27 8.48 -21.45
N SER A 286 1.35 8.38 -22.79
CA SER A 286 2.61 8.12 -23.50
C SER A 286 3.64 9.24 -23.39
N GLN A 287 3.19 10.48 -23.25
CA GLN A 287 4.08 11.62 -23.00
C GLN A 287 4.61 11.60 -21.57
N GLU A 288 3.72 11.39 -20.59
CA GLU A 288 4.11 11.23 -19.16
C GLU A 288 5.16 10.12 -19.00
N LYS A 289 4.98 8.97 -19.67
CA LYS A 289 5.92 7.84 -19.60
C LYS A 289 7.28 8.18 -20.19
N ARG A 290 7.33 8.81 -21.36
CA ARG A 290 8.59 9.23 -22.00
C ARG A 290 9.39 10.24 -21.18
N GLU A 291 8.70 11.20 -20.57
CA GLU A 291 9.32 12.21 -19.71
C GLU A 291 9.90 11.60 -18.41
N SER A 292 9.44 10.43 -18.03
CA SER A 292 9.91 9.73 -16.81
C SER A 292 11.15 8.87 -17.04
N GLY A 293 11.62 8.72 -18.30
CA GLY A 293 12.85 7.99 -18.62
C GLY A 293 12.79 6.47 -18.42
N VAL A 294 11.60 5.90 -18.32
CA VAL A 294 11.33 4.46 -18.10
C VAL A 294 10.81 3.80 -19.37
#